data_aaf392d4c234862b64d2ec5df3d1489e
#
_entry.id   aaf392d4c234862b64d2ec5df3d1489e
#
_cell.length_a   1.000
_cell.length_b   1.000
_cell.length_c   1.000
_cell.angle_alpha   90.00
_cell.angle_beta   90.00
_cell.angle_gamma   90.00
#
_symmetry.space_group_name_H-M   'P 1'
#
loop_
_entity.id
_entity.type
_entity.pdbx_description
1 polymer ?
#
loop_
_entity_poly.entity_id
_entity_poly.type
_entity_poly.pdbx_seq_one_letter_code
_entity_poly.pdbx_strand_id
1 'polypeptide(L)'
;MKKILAIICAAAMAVTATAALSGCGNNASSSSSNASSSSVSSKAEETKADAAADAGFTEYPIFEDEKVGFMNVSAVFFQAVPMTAGATIKEQKAEDYDIHLEADISALENTLGYEKGSWVPYLTVDYKVAAGNEVKAEGTFMEMAASDGPHYGANIKLPDAGKYELTITIHSPADNDYLIHSDALTGPGGKFEDYFKNGEPLSVTKTWDYTGPVKV
;
A
#
# COMPACT_ATOMS: atom_id res chain seq x y z
N MET A 1 32.79 -35.97 -23.17
CA MET A 1 33.91 -35.99 -22.21
C MET A 1 34.65 -34.66 -22.29
N LYS A 2 34.38 -33.73 -21.43
CA LYS A 2 35.26 -32.58 -21.09
C LYS A 2 34.97 -32.21 -19.65
N LYS A 3 35.96 -32.48 -18.81
CA LYS A 3 35.99 -32.16 -17.37
C LYS A 3 36.35 -30.68 -17.24
N ILE A 4 35.64 -29.92 -16.46
CA ILE A 4 36.03 -28.58 -16.02
C ILE A 4 36.19 -28.59 -14.52
N LEU A 5 37.38 -28.13 -14.15
CA LEU A 5 38.04 -28.14 -12.87
C LEU A 5 37.42 -27.06 -11.95
N ALA A 6 37.15 -27.41 -10.70
CA ALA A 6 36.78 -26.49 -9.64
C ALA A 6 38.05 -25.80 -9.11
N ILE A 7 37.98 -24.49 -8.96
CA ILE A 7 38.96 -23.70 -8.21
C ILE A 7 38.27 -23.16 -6.97
N ILE A 8 38.73 -23.65 -5.81
CA ILE A 8 38.38 -23.16 -4.48
C ILE A 8 39.41 -22.09 -4.11
N CYS A 9 38.96 -20.86 -3.88
CA CYS A 9 39.78 -19.86 -3.21
C CYS A 9 39.18 -19.58 -1.83
N ALA A 10 39.87 -20.08 -0.80
CA ALA A 10 39.66 -19.70 0.58
C ALA A 10 40.49 -18.44 0.88
N ALA A 11 39.89 -17.40 1.39
CA ALA A 11 40.57 -16.27 1.99
C ALA A 11 40.04 -16.07 3.41
N ALA A 12 40.89 -16.44 4.38
CA ALA A 12 40.72 -16.10 5.79
C ALA A 12 41.27 -14.70 6.03
N MET A 13 40.54 -13.84 6.74
CA MET A 13 41.15 -12.66 7.37
C MET A 13 40.64 -12.50 8.81
N ALA A 14 41.67 -12.25 9.63
CA ALA A 14 41.67 -12.29 11.07
C ALA A 14 41.02 -11.06 11.74
N VAL A 15 40.52 -11.31 12.92
CA VAL A 15 40.01 -10.41 13.93
C VAL A 15 41.14 -9.61 14.60
N THR A 16 40.99 -8.31 14.80
CA THR A 16 41.68 -7.58 15.85
C THR A 16 40.70 -6.76 16.66
N ALA A 17 40.59 -7.14 17.93
CA ALA A 17 39.90 -6.40 18.96
C ALA A 17 40.84 -5.37 19.58
N THR A 18 40.36 -4.14 19.78
CA THR A 18 41.01 -3.20 20.73
C THR A 18 39.97 -2.65 21.66
N ALA A 19 40.11 -2.96 22.92
CA ALA A 19 39.43 -2.36 24.05
C ALA A 19 40.20 -1.12 24.52
N ALA A 20 39.47 -0.04 24.87
CA ALA A 20 39.98 1.03 25.71
C ALA A 20 38.92 1.47 26.69
N LEU A 21 39.26 1.34 27.95
CA LEU A 21 38.57 1.75 29.18
C LEU A 21 38.96 3.20 29.55
N SER A 22 38.09 3.82 30.28
CA SER A 22 38.21 4.86 31.31
C SER A 22 37.48 6.17 30.93
N GLY A 23 36.77 6.83 31.82
CA GLY A 23 36.86 6.93 33.26
C GLY A 23 35.66 7.66 33.88
N CYS A 24 35.56 7.48 35.16
CA CYS A 24 34.58 8.01 36.10
C CYS A 24 34.57 9.54 36.24
N GLY A 25 33.39 10.07 36.55
CA GLY A 25 33.21 11.39 37.12
C GLY A 25 31.88 11.52 37.85
N ASN A 26 31.90 11.30 39.16
CA ASN A 26 30.79 11.61 40.10
C ASN A 26 30.56 13.10 40.18
N ASN A 27 29.34 13.56 40.18
CA ASN A 27 28.93 14.55 41.17
C ASN A 27 27.42 14.47 41.48
N ALA A 28 27.11 14.30 42.74
CA ALA A 28 25.79 14.25 43.33
C ALA A 28 25.33 15.68 43.70
N SER A 29 24.05 16.00 43.50
CA SER A 29 23.25 16.80 44.43
C SER A 29 21.75 16.69 44.15
N SER A 30 21.10 16.14 45.10
CA SER A 30 19.75 16.24 45.66
C SER A 30 18.78 17.31 45.10
N SER A 31 17.55 16.97 44.81
CA SER A 31 16.36 17.02 45.70
C SER A 31 15.02 17.06 44.94
N SER A 32 14.08 16.34 45.52
CA SER A 32 12.61 16.47 45.60
C SER A 32 11.74 16.29 44.38
N SER A 33 11.05 15.13 44.41
CA SER A 33 9.60 14.91 44.29
C SER A 33 8.76 15.86 43.44
N ASN A 34 8.19 15.33 42.36
CA ASN A 34 6.74 15.38 42.16
C ASN A 34 6.28 14.28 41.21
N ALA A 35 5.44 13.39 41.68
CA ALA A 35 4.72 12.46 40.86
C ALA A 35 3.61 13.23 40.11
N SER A 36 3.69 13.29 38.81
CA SER A 36 2.55 13.60 37.96
C SER A 36 2.41 12.47 36.94
N SER A 37 1.38 11.69 37.15
CA SER A 37 0.87 10.75 36.18
C SER A 37 0.39 11.51 34.94
N SER A 38 1.17 11.54 33.90
CA SER A 38 0.70 11.93 32.57
C SER A 38 0.25 10.67 31.86
N SER A 39 -1.07 10.54 31.75
CA SER A 39 -1.74 9.66 30.82
C SER A 39 -1.12 9.85 29.43
N VAL A 40 -0.50 8.79 28.92
CA VAL A 40 -0.17 8.69 27.50
C VAL A 40 -1.49 8.54 26.77
N SER A 41 -2.03 9.66 26.29
CA SER A 41 -3.09 9.67 25.31
C SER A 41 -2.50 9.12 24.02
N SER A 42 -2.95 7.95 23.65
CA SER A 42 -2.78 7.37 22.34
C SER A 42 -3.41 8.30 21.29
N LYS A 43 -2.60 9.14 20.67
CA LYS A 43 -2.98 9.83 19.44
C LYS A 43 -2.48 8.98 18.29
N ALA A 44 -3.27 8.04 17.88
CA ALA A 44 -3.15 7.33 16.63
C ALA A 44 -4.54 7.40 15.99
N GLU A 45 -4.65 8.32 15.07
CA GLU A 45 -5.55 8.44 13.94
C GLU A 45 -5.38 9.85 13.39
N GLU A 46 -4.26 10.12 12.72
CA GLU A 46 -4.27 11.09 11.65
C GLU A 46 -4.92 10.39 10.48
N THR A 47 -6.14 10.79 10.17
CA THR A 47 -6.88 10.30 9.02
C THR A 47 -6.14 10.73 7.75
N LYS A 48 -6.08 9.88 6.73
CA LYS A 48 -5.49 10.18 5.41
C LYS A 48 -5.96 11.52 4.82
N ALA A 49 -7.19 11.94 5.13
CA ALA A 49 -7.72 13.24 4.74
C ALA A 49 -6.87 14.45 5.21
N ASP A 50 -6.19 14.34 6.37
CA ASP A 50 -5.32 15.39 6.86
C ASP A 50 -3.97 15.42 6.11
N ALA A 51 -3.47 14.26 5.65
CA ALA A 51 -2.24 14.17 4.86
C ALA A 51 -2.44 14.73 3.44
N ALA A 52 -3.58 14.46 2.80
CA ALA A 52 -3.93 14.98 1.48
C ALA A 52 -4.11 16.51 1.48
N ALA A 53 -4.68 17.09 2.54
CA ALA A 53 -4.83 18.53 2.69
C ALA A 53 -3.47 19.26 2.79
N ASP A 54 -2.46 18.62 3.37
CA ASP A 54 -1.09 19.14 3.44
C ASP A 54 -0.33 19.00 2.11
N ALA A 55 -0.74 18.05 1.26
CA ALA A 55 -0.17 17.81 -0.08
C ALA A 55 -0.67 18.80 -1.15
N GLY A 56 -1.65 19.67 -0.84
CA GLY A 56 -2.16 20.71 -1.75
C GLY A 56 -3.26 20.24 -2.72
N PHE A 57 -3.86 19.08 -2.48
CA PHE A 57 -5.06 18.57 -3.17
C PHE A 57 -6.05 17.99 -2.16
N THR A 58 -7.30 17.77 -2.61
CA THR A 58 -8.36 17.21 -1.77
C THR A 58 -8.78 15.87 -2.34
N GLU A 59 -8.71 14.83 -1.53
CA GLU A 59 -9.27 13.53 -1.83
C GLU A 59 -10.77 13.50 -1.49
N TYR A 60 -11.55 12.92 -2.39
CA TYR A 60 -12.98 12.72 -2.20
C TYR A 60 -13.23 11.21 -2.01
N PRO A 61 -13.66 10.78 -0.81
CA PRO A 61 -13.88 9.37 -0.56
C PRO A 61 -15.06 8.84 -1.37
N ILE A 62 -14.89 7.65 -1.94
CA ILE A 62 -15.94 6.85 -2.56
C ILE A 62 -16.46 5.86 -1.52
N PHE A 63 -15.54 5.18 -0.84
CA PHE A 63 -15.81 4.36 0.34
C PHE A 63 -14.52 4.19 1.15
N GLU A 64 -14.67 3.87 2.43
CA GLU A 64 -13.56 3.71 3.36
C GLU A 64 -13.71 2.40 4.15
N ASP A 65 -12.58 1.82 4.54
CA ASP A 65 -12.48 0.73 5.52
C ASP A 65 -13.28 -0.55 5.21
N GLU A 66 -13.36 -0.93 3.94
CA GLU A 66 -14.03 -2.18 3.56
C GLU A 66 -13.10 -3.38 3.72
N LYS A 67 -13.56 -4.37 4.48
CA LYS A 67 -12.83 -5.62 4.66
C LYS A 67 -12.99 -6.54 3.45
N VAL A 68 -11.91 -6.81 2.74
CA VAL A 68 -11.84 -7.71 1.58
C VAL A 68 -10.78 -8.78 1.84
N GLY A 69 -11.19 -9.96 2.25
CA GLY A 69 -10.27 -11.02 2.68
C GLY A 69 -9.43 -10.61 3.89
N PHE A 70 -8.11 -10.55 3.71
CA PHE A 70 -7.16 -10.08 4.72
C PHE A 70 -6.80 -8.60 4.57
N MET A 71 -7.47 -7.88 3.69
CA MET A 71 -7.17 -6.50 3.33
C MET A 71 -8.25 -5.55 3.82
N ASN A 72 -7.83 -4.35 4.17
CA ASN A 72 -8.64 -3.15 4.28
C ASN A 72 -8.54 -2.39 2.97
N VAL A 73 -9.66 -2.06 2.36
CA VAL A 73 -9.73 -1.40 1.06
C VAL A 73 -10.52 -0.11 1.21
N SER A 74 -9.93 1.00 0.80
CA SER A 74 -10.57 2.29 0.63
C SER A 74 -10.42 2.75 -0.80
N ALA A 75 -11.33 3.59 -1.30
CA ALA A 75 -11.21 4.20 -2.61
C ALA A 75 -11.56 5.68 -2.54
N VAL A 76 -10.73 6.48 -3.20
CA VAL A 76 -10.87 7.94 -3.31
C VAL A 76 -10.72 8.37 -4.77
N PHE A 77 -11.12 9.60 -5.05
CA PHE A 77 -10.82 10.26 -6.31
C PHE A 77 -10.47 11.73 -6.10
N PHE A 78 -9.71 12.29 -7.01
CA PHE A 78 -9.36 13.71 -7.06
C PHE A 78 -9.05 14.14 -8.50
N GLN A 79 -8.55 15.35 -8.69
CA GLN A 79 -8.14 15.82 -10.01
C GLN A 79 -7.10 14.89 -10.66
N ALA A 80 -7.16 14.71 -11.96
CA ALA A 80 -6.13 13.98 -12.67
C ALA A 80 -4.74 14.60 -12.41
N VAL A 81 -3.72 13.75 -12.31
CA VAL A 81 -2.34 14.16 -12.00
C VAL A 81 -1.38 13.77 -13.13
N PRO A 82 -0.32 14.54 -13.35
CA PRO A 82 0.73 14.12 -14.28
C PRO A 82 1.50 12.94 -13.68
N MET A 83 1.73 11.90 -14.48
CA MET A 83 2.50 10.73 -14.05
C MET A 83 3.72 10.53 -14.94
N THR A 84 4.85 10.27 -14.30
CA THR A 84 6.12 10.02 -14.99
C THR A 84 6.08 8.67 -15.70
N ALA A 85 6.67 8.60 -16.89
CA ALA A 85 6.76 7.38 -17.64
C ALA A 85 7.56 6.28 -16.91
N GLY A 86 7.05 5.05 -16.94
CA GLY A 86 7.80 3.84 -16.59
C GLY A 86 8.58 3.29 -17.80
N ALA A 87 9.16 2.10 -17.63
CA ALA A 87 9.93 1.46 -18.70
C ALA A 87 9.07 1.13 -19.95
N THR A 88 7.80 0.80 -19.75
CA THR A 88 6.86 0.39 -20.81
C THR A 88 5.63 1.28 -20.92
N ILE A 89 5.44 2.21 -19.99
CA ILE A 89 4.27 3.06 -19.89
C ILE A 89 4.69 4.48 -20.21
N LYS A 90 3.90 5.13 -21.07
CA LYS A 90 4.14 6.52 -21.45
C LYS A 90 3.77 7.46 -20.30
N GLU A 91 4.45 8.61 -20.29
CA GLU A 91 4.05 9.75 -19.47
C GLU A 91 2.58 10.09 -19.69
N GLN A 92 1.87 10.35 -18.61
CA GLN A 92 0.47 10.77 -18.63
C GLN A 92 0.39 12.24 -18.24
N LYS A 93 -0.34 13.01 -19.03
CA LYS A 93 -0.62 14.41 -18.74
C LYS A 93 -1.99 14.51 -18.08
N ALA A 94 -2.09 15.31 -17.03
CA ALA A 94 -3.36 15.51 -16.32
C ALA A 94 -4.50 15.98 -17.23
N GLU A 95 -4.20 16.84 -18.22
CA GLU A 95 -5.15 17.40 -19.17
C GLU A 95 -5.82 16.37 -20.10
N ASP A 96 -5.27 15.18 -20.22
CA ASP A 96 -5.82 14.10 -21.03
C ASP A 96 -6.90 13.29 -20.32
N TYR A 97 -7.13 13.54 -19.03
CA TYR A 97 -8.02 12.76 -18.15
C TYR A 97 -8.93 13.69 -17.35
N ASP A 98 -9.94 13.11 -16.69
CA ASP A 98 -10.90 13.85 -15.89
C ASP A 98 -10.60 13.77 -14.41
N ILE A 99 -10.19 12.59 -13.93
CA ILE A 99 -9.87 12.33 -12.52
C ILE A 99 -8.72 11.33 -12.38
N HIS A 100 -8.09 11.35 -11.21
CA HIS A 100 -7.33 10.23 -10.66
C HIS A 100 -8.24 9.41 -9.76
N LEU A 101 -8.34 8.12 -10.01
CA LEU A 101 -9.05 7.14 -9.19
C LEU A 101 -8.02 6.27 -8.47
N GLU A 102 -8.17 6.12 -7.16
CA GLU A 102 -7.21 5.46 -6.30
C GLU A 102 -7.86 4.42 -5.41
N ALA A 103 -7.13 3.34 -5.15
CA ALA A 103 -7.45 2.31 -4.17
C ALA A 103 -6.30 2.15 -3.18
N ASP A 104 -6.60 2.38 -1.91
CA ASP A 104 -5.71 2.13 -0.78
C ASP A 104 -5.96 0.75 -0.23
N ILE A 105 -4.94 -0.10 -0.30
CA ILE A 105 -5.05 -1.49 0.13
C ILE A 105 -3.97 -1.79 1.17
N SER A 106 -4.41 -1.95 2.42
CA SER A 106 -3.54 -2.28 3.54
C SER A 106 -3.93 -3.61 4.18
N ALA A 107 -2.98 -4.25 4.86
CA ALA A 107 -3.20 -5.53 5.51
C ALA A 107 -3.98 -5.36 6.82
N LEU A 108 -4.99 -6.20 7.02
CA LEU A 108 -5.60 -6.47 8.32
C LEU A 108 -4.79 -7.55 9.06
N GLU A 109 -5.24 -7.92 10.27
CA GLU A 109 -4.73 -9.12 10.95
C GLU A 109 -4.81 -10.34 10.02
N ASN A 110 -3.68 -11.00 9.80
CA ASN A 110 -3.56 -12.08 8.83
C ASN A 110 -2.51 -13.12 9.27
N THR A 111 -2.46 -14.23 8.53
CA THR A 111 -1.46 -15.29 8.72
C THR A 111 -0.47 -15.37 7.56
N LEU A 112 -0.42 -14.34 6.71
CA LEU A 112 0.42 -14.28 5.50
C LEU A 112 1.76 -13.60 5.73
N GLY A 113 1.98 -13.02 6.92
CA GLY A 113 3.21 -12.33 7.28
C GLY A 113 3.23 -10.83 6.98
N TYR A 114 2.13 -10.26 6.46
CA TYR A 114 2.00 -8.81 6.35
C TYR A 114 1.76 -8.21 7.73
N GLU A 115 2.49 -7.14 8.05
CA GLU A 115 2.20 -6.34 9.23
C GLU A 115 0.84 -5.63 9.05
N LYS A 116 0.04 -5.62 10.12
CA LYS A 116 -1.24 -4.90 10.12
C LYS A 116 -1.06 -3.43 9.80
N GLY A 117 -1.83 -2.93 8.85
CA GLY A 117 -1.76 -1.55 8.37
C GLY A 117 -0.68 -1.31 7.30
N SER A 118 0.20 -2.30 7.01
CA SER A 118 1.15 -2.16 5.92
C SER A 118 0.45 -2.26 4.55
N TRP A 119 0.95 -1.52 3.59
CA TRP A 119 0.54 -1.65 2.19
C TRP A 119 0.77 -3.08 1.67
N VAL A 120 -0.14 -3.59 0.85
CA VAL A 120 -0.06 -4.94 0.27
C VAL A 120 0.42 -4.83 -1.18
N PRO A 121 1.68 -5.17 -1.48
CA PRO A 121 2.25 -5.11 -2.82
C PRO A 121 1.87 -6.31 -3.69
N TYR A 122 2.22 -6.24 -4.99
CA TYR A 122 2.09 -7.32 -5.97
C TYR A 122 0.65 -7.78 -6.25
N LEU A 123 -0.35 -6.96 -5.92
CA LEU A 123 -1.72 -7.23 -6.34
C LEU A 123 -1.93 -6.83 -7.81
N THR A 124 -2.75 -7.58 -8.53
CA THR A 124 -3.43 -7.07 -9.70
C THR A 124 -4.80 -6.57 -9.24
N VAL A 125 -5.06 -5.28 -9.43
CA VAL A 125 -6.27 -4.61 -8.95
C VAL A 125 -7.01 -4.04 -10.14
N ASP A 126 -8.13 -4.66 -10.51
CA ASP A 126 -8.99 -4.17 -11.58
C ASP A 126 -10.08 -3.25 -11.03
N TYR A 127 -10.43 -2.24 -11.80
CA TYR A 127 -11.55 -1.34 -11.50
C TYR A 127 -12.58 -1.37 -12.62
N LYS A 128 -13.83 -1.20 -12.24
CA LYS A 128 -14.96 -0.99 -13.16
C LYS A 128 -15.92 0.04 -12.59
N VAL A 129 -16.16 1.11 -13.35
CA VAL A 129 -17.15 2.15 -13.06
C VAL A 129 -18.31 1.96 -14.02
N ALA A 130 -19.53 1.77 -13.50
CA ALA A 130 -20.72 1.52 -14.30
C ALA A 130 -21.90 2.37 -13.85
N ALA A 131 -22.75 2.78 -14.81
CA ALA A 131 -24.06 3.38 -14.58
C ALA A 131 -25.14 2.37 -14.95
N GLY A 132 -25.70 1.67 -13.97
CA GLY A 132 -26.57 0.52 -14.23
C GLY A 132 -25.82 -0.57 -15.00
N ASN A 133 -26.28 -0.90 -16.20
CA ASN A 133 -25.64 -1.91 -17.05
C ASN A 133 -24.57 -1.35 -18.01
N GLU A 134 -24.35 -0.05 -18.01
CA GLU A 134 -23.40 0.60 -18.94
C GLU A 134 -22.07 0.84 -18.22
N VAL A 135 -21.00 0.20 -18.74
CA VAL A 135 -19.64 0.44 -18.27
C VAL A 135 -19.16 1.80 -18.80
N LYS A 136 -18.72 2.68 -17.91
CA LYS A 136 -18.21 4.02 -18.24
C LYS A 136 -16.71 4.08 -18.28
N ALA A 137 -16.05 3.34 -17.38
CA ALA A 137 -14.60 3.16 -17.35
C ALA A 137 -14.27 1.80 -16.74
N GLU A 138 -13.25 1.15 -17.27
CA GLU A 138 -12.68 -0.07 -16.67
C GLU A 138 -11.20 -0.19 -17.03
N GLY A 139 -10.45 -0.89 -16.21
CA GLY A 139 -9.03 -1.15 -16.43
C GLY A 139 -8.38 -1.79 -15.22
N THR A 140 -7.06 -1.87 -15.27
CA THR A 140 -6.22 -2.33 -14.17
C THR A 140 -5.47 -1.14 -13.60
N PHE A 141 -5.54 -0.96 -12.29
CA PHE A 141 -4.74 0.01 -11.57
C PHE A 141 -3.27 -0.33 -11.63
N MET A 142 -2.45 0.69 -11.51
CA MET A 142 -1.01 0.56 -11.42
C MET A 142 -0.55 0.80 -10.00
N GLU A 143 0.46 0.04 -9.57
CA GLU A 143 1.20 0.38 -8.37
C GLU A 143 1.95 1.69 -8.60
N MET A 144 1.79 2.64 -7.70
CA MET A 144 2.45 3.92 -7.76
C MET A 144 2.74 4.48 -6.38
N ALA A 145 3.52 5.54 -6.32
CA ALA A 145 3.87 6.23 -5.09
C ALA A 145 3.50 7.70 -5.22
N ALA A 146 2.88 8.24 -4.19
CA ALA A 146 2.61 9.65 -4.00
C ALA A 146 3.26 10.18 -2.70
N SER A 147 3.01 11.42 -2.35
CA SER A 147 3.60 12.04 -1.15
C SER A 147 3.11 11.40 0.16
N ASP A 148 1.94 10.81 0.15
CA ASP A 148 1.28 10.14 1.28
C ASP A 148 1.52 8.62 1.34
N GLY A 149 2.10 8.03 0.28
CA GLY A 149 2.49 6.64 0.28
C GLY A 149 2.28 5.89 -1.03
N PRO A 150 2.50 4.57 -1.03
CA PRO A 150 2.21 3.72 -2.16
C PRO A 150 0.72 3.36 -2.20
N HIS A 151 0.14 3.32 -3.40
CA HIS A 151 -1.24 2.97 -3.68
C HIS A 151 -1.42 2.31 -5.06
N TYR A 152 -2.63 1.88 -5.35
CA TYR A 152 -3.07 1.40 -6.66
C TYR A 152 -3.95 2.46 -7.30
N GLY A 153 -3.59 2.99 -8.48
CA GLY A 153 -4.33 4.09 -9.06
C GLY A 153 -4.28 4.17 -10.58
N ALA A 154 -5.16 4.99 -11.15
CA ALA A 154 -5.19 5.32 -12.57
C ALA A 154 -5.81 6.69 -12.82
N ASN A 155 -5.26 7.43 -13.79
CA ASN A 155 -6.00 8.53 -14.40
C ASN A 155 -7.05 7.95 -15.34
N ILE A 156 -8.30 8.38 -15.22
CA ILE A 156 -9.42 7.89 -16.02
C ILE A 156 -10.23 9.03 -16.66
N LYS A 157 -10.95 8.68 -17.71
CA LYS A 157 -11.96 9.57 -18.32
C LYS A 157 -13.32 9.25 -17.74
N LEU A 158 -13.91 10.22 -17.04
CA LEU A 158 -15.25 10.17 -16.48
C LEU A 158 -15.83 11.59 -16.47
N PRO A 159 -16.25 12.13 -17.65
CA PRO A 159 -16.59 13.54 -17.78
C PRO A 159 -17.92 13.91 -17.12
N ASP A 160 -18.86 12.98 -17.00
CA ASP A 160 -20.22 13.25 -16.60
C ASP A 160 -20.42 12.97 -15.10
N ALA A 161 -21.03 13.92 -14.39
CA ALA A 161 -21.54 13.67 -13.05
C ALA A 161 -22.68 12.65 -13.08
N GLY A 162 -22.80 11.83 -12.03
CA GLY A 162 -23.86 10.82 -11.99
C GLY A 162 -23.74 9.86 -10.83
N LYS A 163 -24.69 8.95 -10.78
CA LYS A 163 -24.66 7.86 -9.83
C LYS A 163 -24.05 6.62 -10.50
N TYR A 164 -22.92 6.20 -9.96
CA TYR A 164 -22.15 5.06 -10.46
C TYR A 164 -22.05 3.96 -9.42
N GLU A 165 -21.64 2.79 -9.88
CA GLU A 165 -21.09 1.71 -9.05
C GLU A 165 -19.63 1.54 -9.38
N LEU A 166 -18.77 1.63 -8.37
CA LEU A 166 -17.35 1.26 -8.46
C LEU A 166 -17.19 -0.16 -7.96
N THR A 167 -16.69 -1.04 -8.82
CA THR A 167 -16.24 -2.39 -8.44
C THR A 167 -14.73 -2.42 -8.49
N ILE A 168 -14.10 -2.84 -7.41
CA ILE A 168 -12.68 -3.16 -7.32
C ILE A 168 -12.56 -4.68 -7.20
N THR A 169 -11.77 -5.28 -8.08
CA THR A 169 -11.50 -6.72 -8.11
C THR A 169 -10.00 -6.93 -7.87
N ILE A 170 -9.67 -7.73 -6.86
CA ILE A 170 -8.32 -7.92 -6.37
C ILE A 170 -7.90 -9.35 -6.59
N HIS A 171 -6.85 -9.57 -7.37
CA HIS A 171 -6.24 -10.86 -7.63
C HIS A 171 -5.13 -11.16 -6.64
N SER A 172 -4.81 -12.43 -6.49
CA SER A 172 -3.80 -12.88 -5.53
C SER A 172 -2.40 -12.33 -5.86
N PRO A 173 -1.61 -11.92 -4.87
CA PRO A 173 -0.19 -11.63 -5.10
C PRO A 173 0.60 -12.81 -5.67
N ALA A 174 0.14 -14.05 -5.44
CA ALA A 174 0.75 -15.25 -6.02
C ALA A 174 0.67 -15.27 -7.56
N ASP A 175 -0.32 -14.60 -8.16
CA ASP A 175 -0.47 -14.50 -9.62
C ASP A 175 0.64 -13.62 -10.23
N ASN A 176 1.32 -12.82 -9.40
CA ASN A 176 2.47 -11.99 -9.73
C ASN A 176 3.78 -12.53 -9.12
N ASP A 177 3.87 -13.85 -8.92
CA ASP A 177 5.07 -14.55 -8.44
C ASP A 177 5.55 -14.13 -7.03
N TYR A 178 4.65 -13.58 -6.19
CA TYR A 178 4.98 -13.26 -4.81
C TYR A 178 5.07 -14.54 -3.96
N LEU A 179 6.19 -14.72 -3.28
CA LEU A 179 6.50 -15.94 -2.54
C LEU A 179 6.27 -15.77 -1.04
N ILE A 180 5.77 -16.83 -0.41
CA ILE A 180 5.70 -17.00 1.05
C ILE A 180 6.58 -18.18 1.45
N HIS A 181 7.36 -18.04 2.53
CA HIS A 181 8.08 -19.17 3.10
C HIS A 181 7.10 -20.23 3.59
N SER A 182 7.31 -21.47 3.21
CA SER A 182 6.39 -22.58 3.50
C SER A 182 6.86 -23.52 4.62
N ASP A 183 8.07 -23.32 5.16
CA ASP A 183 8.60 -24.14 6.25
C ASP A 183 8.08 -23.67 7.63
N ALA A 184 8.04 -24.59 8.59
CA ALA A 184 7.47 -24.32 9.91
C ALA A 184 8.29 -23.37 10.79
N LEU A 185 9.56 -23.09 10.42
CA LEU A 185 10.45 -22.25 11.20
C LEU A 185 10.42 -20.79 10.78
N THR A 186 10.35 -20.53 9.47
CA THR A 186 10.48 -19.20 8.89
C THR A 186 9.21 -18.73 8.16
N GLY A 187 8.27 -19.63 7.90
CA GLY A 187 7.01 -19.30 7.25
C GLY A 187 6.00 -18.64 8.19
N PRO A 188 5.12 -17.77 7.69
CA PRO A 188 4.09 -17.10 8.49
C PRO A 188 2.95 -18.02 8.91
N GLY A 189 2.83 -19.21 8.30
CA GLY A 189 1.84 -20.23 8.63
C GLY A 189 0.56 -20.20 7.79
N GLY A 190 0.28 -19.12 7.06
CA GLY A 190 -0.84 -18.99 6.14
C GLY A 190 -0.45 -19.15 4.68
N LYS A 191 -1.46 -19.21 3.82
CA LYS A 191 -1.33 -19.32 2.36
C LYS A 191 -2.31 -18.36 1.68
N PHE A 192 -2.01 -17.92 0.47
CA PHE A 192 -2.94 -17.09 -0.30
C PHE A 192 -4.26 -17.79 -0.58
N GLU A 193 -4.27 -19.12 -0.79
CA GLU A 193 -5.47 -19.92 -1.00
C GLU A 193 -6.40 -19.92 0.21
N ASP A 194 -5.95 -19.51 1.40
CA ASP A 194 -6.82 -19.35 2.57
C ASP A 194 -7.82 -18.21 2.36
N TYR A 195 -7.46 -17.23 1.54
CA TYR A 195 -8.28 -16.08 1.18
C TYR A 195 -8.79 -16.14 -0.26
N PHE A 196 -7.95 -16.46 -1.22
CA PHE A 196 -8.28 -16.58 -2.65
C PHE A 196 -8.66 -18.02 -3.00
N LYS A 197 -9.90 -18.41 -2.62
CA LYS A 197 -10.38 -19.78 -2.80
C LYS A 197 -10.46 -20.17 -4.27
N ASN A 198 -9.83 -21.30 -4.63
CA ASN A 198 -9.76 -21.81 -6.01
C ASN A 198 -9.12 -20.83 -7.02
N GLY A 199 -8.29 -19.88 -6.55
CA GLY A 199 -7.73 -18.83 -7.38
C GLY A 199 -8.70 -17.72 -7.77
N GLU A 200 -9.93 -17.73 -7.23
CA GLU A 200 -10.91 -16.69 -7.52
C GLU A 200 -10.51 -15.35 -6.87
N PRO A 201 -10.63 -14.23 -7.60
CA PRO A 201 -10.34 -12.92 -7.06
C PRO A 201 -11.35 -12.50 -5.99
N LEU A 202 -10.94 -11.57 -5.16
CA LEU A 202 -11.83 -10.91 -4.19
C LEU A 202 -12.34 -9.60 -4.78
N SER A 203 -13.56 -9.20 -4.42
CA SER A 203 -14.11 -7.95 -4.94
C SER A 203 -14.96 -7.20 -3.92
N VAL A 204 -15.05 -5.89 -4.12
CA VAL A 204 -15.96 -4.98 -3.42
C VAL A 204 -16.63 -4.08 -4.44
N THR A 205 -17.95 -3.86 -4.27
CA THR A 205 -18.73 -2.95 -5.12
C THR A 205 -19.44 -1.94 -4.24
N LYS A 206 -19.33 -0.67 -4.55
CA LYS A 206 -19.97 0.43 -3.83
C LYS A 206 -20.62 1.43 -4.77
N THR A 207 -21.74 1.96 -4.34
CA THR A 207 -22.40 3.07 -5.03
C THR A 207 -21.62 4.36 -4.79
N TRP A 208 -21.46 5.15 -5.84
CA TRP A 208 -20.71 6.39 -5.86
C TRP A 208 -21.55 7.52 -6.48
N ASP A 209 -21.85 8.54 -5.70
CA ASP A 209 -22.49 9.77 -6.18
C ASP A 209 -21.40 10.74 -6.64
N TYR A 210 -21.02 10.64 -7.91
CA TYR A 210 -19.95 11.42 -8.52
C TYR A 210 -20.45 12.80 -8.97
N THR A 211 -19.78 13.84 -8.52
CA THR A 211 -20.15 15.24 -8.78
C THR A 211 -19.59 15.83 -10.08
N GLY A 212 -18.82 15.04 -10.82
CA GLY A 212 -18.11 15.47 -12.03
C GLY A 212 -16.60 15.68 -11.76
N PRO A 213 -15.84 16.01 -12.82
CA PRO A 213 -14.40 16.25 -12.73
C PRO A 213 -14.05 17.34 -11.73
N VAL A 214 -13.03 17.08 -10.90
CA VAL A 214 -12.48 18.09 -10.00
C VAL A 214 -11.58 19.00 -10.81
N LYS A 215 -11.89 20.29 -10.84
CA LYS A 215 -11.09 21.32 -11.52
C LYS A 215 -10.27 22.07 -10.48
N VAL A 216 -8.97 22.18 -10.72
CA VAL A 216 -8.04 23.01 -9.96
C VAL A 216 -8.01 24.41 -10.56
#